data_d78d1f231fd15db86c94c2c116dab147
#
_entry.id   d78d1f231fd15db86c94c2c116dab147
#
_cell.length_a   1.000
_cell.length_b   1.000
_cell.length_c   1.000
_cell.angle_alpha   90.00
_cell.angle_beta   90.00
_cell.angle_gamma   90.00
#
_symmetry.space_group_name_H-M   'P 1'
#
loop_
_entity.id
_entity.type
_entity.pdbx_description
1 polymer ?
#
loop_
_entity_poly.entity_id
_entity_poly.type
_entity_poly.pdbx_seq_one_letter_code
_entity_poly.pdbx_strand_id
1 'polypeptide(L)'
;MLETNRRRPDPAQAASQNSAVAALRSLERFLRKEMRAQLSVAGRTKRTAARLALVAAIREGHLQPGDLLPAEKALTDILGVSLGTTQAALRQLQQTGTIVRRRGDGTRVASAEPLSQAVWHFRFPDKDTLRPVRFQAQRVEISATTAQGPWSAFM
;
A
#
# COMPACT_ATOMS: atom_id res chain seq x y z
N MET A 1 -45.78 -29.30 8.78
CA MET A 1 -45.13 -28.40 9.77
C MET A 1 -43.62 -28.47 9.54
N LEU A 2 -43.07 -27.46 8.88
CA LEU A 2 -41.63 -27.34 8.67
C LEU A 2 -41.16 -26.19 9.55
N GLU A 3 -40.58 -26.52 10.71
CA GLU A 3 -39.92 -25.55 11.58
C GLU A 3 -38.65 -25.05 10.88
N THR A 4 -38.69 -23.81 10.42
CA THR A 4 -37.55 -23.08 9.94
C THR A 4 -36.63 -22.76 11.13
N ASN A 5 -35.62 -23.59 11.38
CA ASN A 5 -34.59 -23.38 12.37
C ASN A 5 -33.70 -22.17 11.93
N ARG A 6 -34.12 -20.96 12.30
CA ARG A 6 -33.30 -19.74 12.20
C ARG A 6 -32.22 -19.82 13.27
N ARG A 7 -31.06 -20.41 12.91
CA ARG A 7 -29.85 -20.32 13.75
C ARG A 7 -29.53 -18.83 13.96
N ARG A 8 -29.56 -18.41 15.22
CA ARG A 8 -29.06 -17.08 15.60
C ARG A 8 -27.58 -17.01 15.23
N PRO A 9 -27.11 -15.89 14.62
CA PRO A 9 -25.69 -15.75 14.31
C PRO A 9 -24.89 -15.80 15.62
N ASP A 10 -23.74 -16.45 15.57
CA ASP A 10 -22.78 -16.56 16.66
C ASP A 10 -22.34 -15.15 17.10
N PRO A 11 -22.44 -14.80 18.40
CA PRO A 11 -22.08 -13.47 18.89
C PRO A 11 -20.63 -13.08 18.56
N ALA A 12 -19.72 -14.04 18.44
CA ALA A 12 -18.34 -13.81 18.02
C ALA A 12 -18.24 -13.37 16.55
N GLN A 13 -19.07 -13.96 15.67
CA GLN A 13 -19.13 -13.56 14.25
C GLN A 13 -19.77 -12.18 14.10
N ALA A 14 -20.79 -11.85 14.88
CA ALA A 14 -21.41 -10.53 14.86
C ALA A 14 -20.45 -9.43 15.33
N ALA A 15 -19.65 -9.68 16.36
CA ALA A 15 -18.62 -8.74 16.85
C ALA A 15 -17.53 -8.49 15.81
N SER A 16 -17.06 -9.56 15.15
CA SER A 16 -16.04 -9.46 14.08
C SER A 16 -16.56 -8.67 12.87
N GLN A 17 -17.81 -8.91 12.47
CA GLN A 17 -18.43 -8.16 11.36
C GLN A 17 -18.61 -6.67 11.69
N ASN A 18 -19.02 -6.34 12.91
CA ASN A 18 -19.17 -4.97 13.37
C ASN A 18 -17.82 -4.22 13.38
N SER A 19 -16.74 -4.89 13.80
CA SER A 19 -15.38 -4.34 13.77
C SER A 19 -14.91 -4.06 12.34
N ALA A 20 -15.12 -4.99 11.41
CA ALA A 20 -14.77 -4.82 10.01
C ALA A 20 -15.55 -3.68 9.34
N VAL A 21 -16.84 -3.55 9.63
CA VAL A 21 -17.67 -2.44 9.14
C VAL A 21 -17.19 -1.10 9.69
N ALA A 22 -16.82 -1.04 10.97
CA ALA A 22 -16.30 0.18 11.60
C ALA A 22 -14.94 0.59 10.97
N ALA A 23 -14.05 -0.36 10.72
CA ALA A 23 -12.77 -0.12 10.06
C ALA A 23 -12.98 0.41 8.63
N LEU A 24 -13.88 -0.19 7.87
CA LEU A 24 -14.21 0.26 6.51
C LEU A 24 -14.74 1.70 6.50
N ARG A 25 -15.67 2.03 7.40
CA ARG A 25 -16.20 3.41 7.55
C ARG A 25 -15.12 4.41 7.94
N SER A 26 -14.15 4.00 8.76
CA SER A 26 -13.00 4.84 9.13
C SER A 26 -12.13 5.12 7.91
N LEU A 27 -11.79 4.08 7.14
CA LEU A 27 -11.02 4.20 5.91
C LEU A 27 -11.74 5.09 4.88
N GLU A 28 -13.04 4.93 4.68
CA GLU A 28 -13.82 5.76 3.76
C GLU A 28 -13.76 7.26 4.13
N ARG A 29 -13.98 7.57 5.41
CA ARG A 29 -13.90 8.96 5.89
C ARG A 29 -12.52 9.55 5.69
N PHE A 30 -11.48 8.77 5.99
CA PHE A 30 -10.11 9.18 5.80
C PHE A 30 -9.80 9.45 4.33
N LEU A 31 -10.11 8.51 3.44
CA LEU A 31 -9.85 8.65 2.00
C LEU A 31 -10.58 9.84 1.39
N ARG A 32 -11.85 10.09 1.78
CA ARG A 32 -12.59 11.27 1.33
C ARG A 32 -11.97 12.59 1.79
N LYS A 33 -11.51 12.65 3.06
CA LYS A 33 -10.82 13.82 3.61
C LYS A 33 -9.51 14.05 2.85
N GLU A 34 -8.71 13.01 2.72
CA GLU A 34 -7.40 13.09 2.09
C GLU A 34 -7.51 13.45 0.61
N MET A 35 -8.48 12.86 -0.10
CA MET A 35 -8.73 13.19 -1.50
C MET A 35 -9.03 14.69 -1.70
N ARG A 36 -9.82 15.31 -0.81
CA ARG A 36 -10.08 16.75 -0.84
C ARG A 36 -8.82 17.56 -0.61
N ALA A 37 -8.01 17.19 0.38
CA ALA A 37 -6.74 17.84 0.68
C ALA A 37 -5.76 17.72 -0.49
N GLN A 38 -5.70 16.56 -1.15
CA GLN A 38 -4.85 16.37 -2.30
C GLN A 38 -5.31 17.18 -3.52
N LEU A 39 -6.61 17.34 -3.72
CA LEU A 39 -7.17 18.12 -4.84
C LEU A 39 -7.07 19.65 -4.63
N SER A 40 -6.90 20.13 -3.39
CA SER A 40 -6.69 21.56 -3.12
C SER A 40 -5.32 22.07 -3.57
N VAL A 41 -4.38 21.16 -3.84
CA VAL A 41 -3.05 21.53 -4.33
C VAL A 41 -3.12 21.84 -5.83
N ALA A 42 -2.74 23.06 -6.21
CA ALA A 42 -2.77 23.52 -7.60
C ALA A 42 -2.00 22.58 -8.55
N GLY A 43 -2.57 22.31 -9.72
CA GLY A 43 -1.97 21.47 -10.76
C GLY A 43 -2.00 19.96 -10.50
N ARG A 44 -2.55 19.51 -9.36
CA ARG A 44 -2.63 18.08 -9.05
C ARG A 44 -3.78 17.41 -9.79
N THR A 45 -3.46 16.34 -10.52
CA THR A 45 -4.48 15.55 -11.24
C THR A 45 -5.26 14.65 -10.28
N LYS A 46 -6.53 14.33 -10.62
CA LYS A 46 -7.36 13.37 -9.85
C LYS A 46 -6.68 12.02 -9.67
N ARG A 47 -5.94 11.53 -10.67
CA ARG A 47 -5.16 10.29 -10.59
C ARG A 47 -4.06 10.37 -9.52
N THR A 48 -3.29 11.45 -9.52
CA THR A 48 -2.23 11.67 -8.53
C THR A 48 -2.82 11.83 -7.13
N ALA A 49 -3.92 12.57 -6.99
CA ALA A 49 -4.62 12.74 -5.73
C ALA A 49 -5.11 11.39 -5.17
N ALA A 50 -5.75 10.57 -5.99
CA ALA A 50 -6.23 9.24 -5.60
C ALA A 50 -5.08 8.32 -5.15
N ARG A 51 -3.97 8.31 -5.89
CA ARG A 51 -2.78 7.56 -5.52
C ARG A 51 -2.21 8.00 -4.17
N LEU A 52 -2.06 9.31 -3.97
CA LEU A 52 -1.52 9.88 -2.72
C LEU A 52 -2.44 9.62 -1.52
N ALA A 53 -3.77 9.69 -1.70
CA ALA A 53 -4.73 9.37 -0.65
C ALA A 53 -4.61 7.90 -0.20
N LEU A 54 -4.43 6.96 -1.12
CA LEU A 54 -4.20 5.56 -0.79
C LEU A 54 -2.86 5.34 -0.09
N VAL A 55 -1.78 6.00 -0.54
CA VAL A 55 -0.48 5.95 0.14
C VAL A 55 -0.56 6.50 1.55
N ALA A 56 -1.28 7.61 1.76
CA ALA A 56 -1.50 8.19 3.08
C ALA A 56 -2.26 7.22 4.00
N ALA A 57 -3.31 6.53 3.48
CA ALA A 57 -4.06 5.54 4.24
C ALA A 57 -3.19 4.37 4.72
N ILE A 58 -2.23 3.94 3.90
CA ILE A 58 -1.26 2.90 4.27
C ILE A 58 -0.28 3.43 5.33
N ARG A 59 0.27 4.61 5.10
CA ARG A 59 1.25 5.22 6.01
C ARG A 59 0.67 5.51 7.38
N GLU A 60 -0.59 5.94 7.46
CA GLU A 60 -1.29 6.27 8.71
C GLU A 60 -1.97 5.06 9.36
N GLY A 61 -1.79 3.86 8.80
CA GLY A 61 -2.24 2.60 9.38
C GLY A 61 -3.72 2.29 9.21
N HIS A 62 -4.45 3.04 8.37
CA HIS A 62 -5.83 2.70 8.00
C HIS A 62 -5.90 1.46 7.08
N LEU A 63 -4.81 1.17 6.39
CA LEU A 63 -4.58 -0.03 5.61
C LEU A 63 -3.24 -0.63 6.04
N GLN A 64 -3.27 -1.82 6.59
CA GLN A 64 -2.07 -2.54 7.05
C GLN A 64 -1.46 -3.39 5.92
N PRO A 65 -0.17 -3.71 5.98
CA PRO A 65 0.44 -4.70 5.09
C PRO A 65 -0.34 -6.02 5.08
N GLY A 66 -0.71 -6.50 3.90
CA GLY A 66 -1.54 -7.69 3.71
C GLY A 66 -3.04 -7.44 3.64
N ASP A 67 -3.52 -6.27 4.06
CA ASP A 67 -4.95 -5.94 4.00
C ASP A 67 -5.48 -5.94 2.56
N LEU A 68 -6.70 -6.43 2.42
CA LEU A 68 -7.45 -6.38 1.17
C LEU A 68 -7.99 -4.96 0.95
N LEU A 69 -7.68 -4.35 -0.17
CA LEU A 69 -8.28 -3.09 -0.56
C LEU A 69 -9.76 -3.30 -0.93
N PRO A 70 -10.60 -2.28 -0.71
CA PRO A 70 -11.96 -2.29 -1.25
C PRO A 70 -11.95 -2.53 -2.76
N ALA A 71 -13.02 -3.14 -3.27
CA ALA A 71 -13.20 -3.37 -4.71
C ALA A 71 -13.06 -2.05 -5.49
N GLU A 72 -12.56 -2.12 -6.72
CA GLU A 72 -12.32 -0.92 -7.56
C GLU A 72 -13.54 -0.02 -7.69
N LYS A 73 -14.74 -0.62 -7.81
CA LYS A 73 -16.00 0.13 -7.85
C LYS A 73 -16.25 0.89 -6.55
N ALA A 74 -16.07 0.23 -5.40
CA ALA A 74 -16.22 0.88 -4.09
C ALA A 74 -15.18 2.00 -3.90
N LEU A 75 -13.93 1.78 -4.31
CA LEU A 75 -12.89 2.82 -4.29
C LEU A 75 -13.25 4.02 -5.17
N THR A 76 -13.87 3.77 -6.33
CA THR A 76 -14.35 4.82 -7.24
C THR A 76 -15.38 5.71 -6.54
N ASP A 77 -16.32 5.11 -5.83
CA ASP A 77 -17.36 5.83 -5.08
C ASP A 77 -16.78 6.58 -3.87
N ILE A 78 -15.82 5.97 -3.17
CA ILE A 78 -15.15 6.57 -2.01
C ILE A 78 -14.31 7.79 -2.43
N LEU A 79 -13.51 7.65 -3.49
CA LEU A 79 -12.59 8.68 -3.96
C LEU A 79 -13.28 9.76 -4.81
N GLY A 80 -14.51 9.53 -5.27
CA GLY A 80 -15.27 10.46 -6.11
C GLY A 80 -14.61 10.72 -7.48
N VAL A 81 -14.05 9.68 -8.10
CA VAL A 81 -13.37 9.74 -9.40
C VAL A 81 -13.93 8.67 -10.35
N SER A 82 -13.57 8.73 -11.62
CA SER A 82 -13.98 7.69 -12.58
C SER A 82 -13.24 6.37 -12.34
N LEU A 83 -13.84 5.26 -12.77
CA LEU A 83 -13.22 3.93 -12.70
C LEU A 83 -11.85 3.90 -13.38
N GLY A 84 -11.72 4.51 -14.55
CA GLY A 84 -10.44 4.61 -15.26
C GLY A 84 -9.37 5.37 -14.46
N THR A 85 -9.76 6.42 -13.72
CA THR A 85 -8.85 7.16 -12.84
C THR A 85 -8.41 6.29 -11.65
N THR A 86 -9.35 5.57 -11.03
CA THR A 86 -9.06 4.61 -9.93
C THR A 86 -8.09 3.53 -10.42
N GLN A 87 -8.38 2.91 -11.56
CA GLN A 87 -7.52 1.88 -12.14
C GLN A 87 -6.12 2.40 -12.48
N ALA A 88 -6.02 3.62 -13.00
CA ALA A 88 -4.73 4.24 -13.30
C ALA A 88 -3.91 4.51 -12.02
N ALA A 89 -4.55 4.97 -10.94
CA ALA A 89 -3.92 5.14 -9.64
C ALA A 89 -3.43 3.80 -9.07
N LEU A 90 -4.28 2.76 -9.10
CA LEU A 90 -3.91 1.43 -8.63
C LEU A 90 -2.79 0.80 -9.46
N ARG A 91 -2.77 0.99 -10.79
CA ARG A 91 -1.63 0.53 -11.62
C ARG A 91 -0.32 1.17 -11.19
N GLN A 92 -0.30 2.46 -10.87
CA GLN A 92 0.91 3.13 -10.38
C GLN A 92 1.36 2.56 -9.03
N LEU A 93 0.43 2.31 -8.09
CA LEU A 93 0.75 1.67 -6.81
C LEU A 93 1.30 0.26 -6.97
N GLN A 94 0.79 -0.49 -7.94
CA GLN A 94 1.30 -1.82 -8.29
C GLN A 94 2.71 -1.75 -8.90
N GLN A 95 2.96 -0.79 -9.78
CA GLN A 95 4.28 -0.58 -10.39
C GLN A 95 5.35 -0.21 -9.35
N THR A 96 4.97 0.52 -8.31
CA THR A 96 5.86 0.87 -7.18
C THR A 96 5.94 -0.22 -6.12
N GLY A 97 5.27 -1.36 -6.30
CA GLY A 97 5.25 -2.44 -5.33
C GLY A 97 4.49 -2.13 -4.03
N THR A 98 3.72 -1.03 -4.00
CA THR A 98 2.93 -0.65 -2.82
C THR A 98 1.73 -1.57 -2.61
N ILE A 99 1.18 -2.10 -3.70
CA ILE A 99 0.09 -3.07 -3.70
C ILE A 99 0.41 -4.24 -4.62
N VAL A 100 -0.20 -5.38 -4.34
CA VAL A 100 -0.11 -6.60 -5.15
C VAL A 100 -1.50 -7.02 -5.60
N ARG A 101 -1.64 -7.35 -6.89
CA ARG A 101 -2.87 -7.92 -7.44
C ARG A 101 -2.67 -9.41 -7.66
N ARG A 102 -3.57 -10.23 -7.12
CA ARG A 102 -3.59 -11.67 -7.36
C ARG A 102 -4.94 -12.04 -7.98
N ARG A 103 -4.92 -12.80 -9.05
CA ARG A 103 -6.15 -13.27 -9.71
C ARG A 103 -6.94 -14.14 -8.72
N GLY A 104 -8.21 -13.79 -8.50
CA GLY A 104 -9.09 -14.48 -7.54
C GLY A 104 -8.97 -14.01 -6.08
N ASP A 105 -7.87 -13.35 -5.68
CA ASP A 105 -7.63 -12.88 -4.30
C ASP A 105 -7.77 -11.35 -4.15
N GLY A 106 -7.98 -10.64 -5.25
CA GLY A 106 -8.17 -9.19 -5.25
C GLY A 106 -6.87 -8.39 -5.20
N THR A 107 -6.96 -7.16 -4.65
CA THR A 107 -5.83 -6.24 -4.50
C THR A 107 -5.50 -6.08 -3.03
N ARG A 108 -4.25 -6.36 -2.64
CA ARG A 108 -3.78 -6.24 -1.26
C ARG A 108 -2.67 -5.20 -1.13
N VAL A 109 -2.55 -4.60 0.05
CA VAL A 109 -1.35 -3.85 0.42
C VAL A 109 -0.18 -4.83 0.42
N ALA A 110 0.91 -4.44 -0.21
CA ALA A 110 2.10 -5.28 -0.21
C ALA A 110 2.55 -5.50 1.24
N SER A 111 2.67 -6.77 1.63
CA SER A 111 3.37 -7.10 2.85
C SER A 111 4.83 -6.72 2.62
N ALA A 112 5.43 -6.01 3.55
CA ALA A 112 6.87 -5.96 3.63
C ALA A 112 7.33 -7.37 4.02
N GLU A 113 7.30 -8.30 3.07
CA GLU A 113 8.13 -9.49 3.22
C GLU A 113 9.55 -8.96 3.40
N PRO A 114 10.28 -9.48 4.40
CA PRO A 114 11.65 -9.04 4.60
C PRO A 114 12.34 -9.11 3.23
N LEU A 115 13.04 -8.06 2.87
CA LEU A 115 13.73 -7.83 1.58
C LEU A 115 14.61 -9.02 1.11
N SER A 116 14.61 -10.12 1.85
CA SER A 116 15.29 -11.38 1.56
C SER A 116 14.78 -12.10 0.30
N GLN A 117 13.60 -11.74 -0.25
CA GLN A 117 13.08 -12.36 -1.48
C GLN A 117 12.77 -11.37 -2.60
N ALA A 118 12.72 -10.07 -2.36
CA ALA A 118 12.79 -9.08 -3.43
C ALA A 118 14.23 -9.07 -3.94
N VAL A 119 14.53 -10.01 -4.82
CA VAL A 119 15.79 -10.00 -5.57
C VAL A 119 15.74 -8.73 -6.41
N TRP A 120 16.36 -7.67 -5.90
CA TRP A 120 16.76 -6.54 -6.71
C TRP A 120 17.69 -7.13 -7.77
N HIS A 121 17.16 -7.33 -8.98
CA HIS A 121 17.96 -7.71 -10.12
C HIS A 121 18.83 -6.52 -10.55
N PHE A 122 19.61 -5.99 -9.64
CA PHE A 122 20.80 -5.28 -10.04
C PHE A 122 21.76 -6.35 -10.56
N ARG A 123 21.71 -6.57 -11.86
CA ARG A 123 22.70 -7.38 -12.57
C ARG A 123 23.98 -6.58 -12.64
N PHE A 124 24.70 -6.48 -11.54
CA PHE A 124 26.10 -6.11 -11.60
C PHE A 124 26.85 -7.42 -11.89
N PRO A 125 27.38 -7.59 -13.11
CA PRO A 125 28.28 -8.72 -13.35
C PRO A 125 29.52 -8.53 -12.48
N ASP A 126 29.93 -9.59 -11.81
CA ASP A 126 31.25 -9.63 -11.19
C ASP A 126 32.30 -9.39 -12.25
N LYS A 127 33.26 -8.51 -11.95
CA LYS A 127 34.27 -8.05 -12.91
C LYS A 127 35.11 -9.19 -13.50
N ASP A 128 35.32 -10.24 -12.73
CA ASP A 128 36.24 -11.32 -13.09
C ASP A 128 35.51 -12.56 -13.60
N THR A 129 34.28 -12.83 -13.13
CA THR A 129 33.55 -14.06 -13.46
C THR A 129 32.35 -13.85 -14.37
N LEU A 130 31.92 -12.59 -14.63
CA LEU A 130 30.70 -12.20 -15.36
C LEU A 130 29.41 -12.86 -14.81
N ARG A 131 29.45 -13.42 -13.62
CA ARG A 131 28.29 -14.01 -12.94
C ARG A 131 27.52 -12.95 -12.15
N PRO A 132 26.20 -13.02 -12.09
CA PRO A 132 25.42 -12.10 -11.29
C PRO A 132 25.75 -12.25 -9.80
N VAL A 133 26.21 -11.16 -9.18
CA VAL A 133 26.49 -11.12 -7.74
C VAL A 133 25.19 -11.04 -6.98
N ARG A 134 24.99 -11.88 -5.98
CA ARG A 134 23.87 -11.82 -5.03
C ARG A 134 24.27 -10.92 -3.88
N PHE A 135 23.54 -9.83 -3.71
CA PHE A 135 23.69 -8.97 -2.55
C PHE A 135 22.71 -9.41 -1.46
N GLN A 136 23.21 -9.65 -0.25
CA GLN A 136 22.37 -9.73 0.95
C GLN A 136 22.41 -8.35 1.61
N ALA A 137 21.24 -7.70 1.70
CA ALA A 137 21.11 -6.49 2.47
C ALA A 137 21.20 -6.83 3.96
N GLN A 138 22.29 -6.42 4.61
CA GLN A 138 22.39 -6.40 6.06
C GLN A 138 21.82 -5.08 6.59
N ARG A 139 21.25 -5.13 7.79
CA ARG A 139 20.80 -3.94 8.50
C ARG A 139 22.01 -3.01 8.69
N VAL A 140 21.99 -1.86 8.01
CA VAL A 140 23.00 -0.84 8.21
C VAL A 140 22.47 0.14 9.24
N GLU A 141 23.10 0.21 10.42
CA GLU A 141 22.87 1.29 11.37
C GLU A 141 23.71 2.49 10.93
N ILE A 142 23.05 3.53 10.46
CA ILE A 142 23.69 4.79 10.10
C ILE A 142 23.76 5.63 11.38
N SER A 143 24.93 5.62 12.05
CA SER A 143 25.23 6.59 13.10
C SER A 143 25.79 7.85 12.43
N ALA A 144 25.17 9.00 12.72
CA ALA A 144 25.70 10.28 12.30
C ALA A 144 26.99 10.56 13.08
N THR A 145 28.12 10.26 12.47
CA THR A 145 29.43 10.67 12.98
C THR A 145 29.79 11.99 12.33
N THR A 146 30.00 13.03 13.13
CA THR A 146 30.49 14.33 12.71
C THR A 146 31.99 14.29 12.33
N ALA A 147 32.45 13.22 11.73
CA ALA A 147 33.79 13.12 11.24
C ALA A 147 33.93 13.95 9.94
N GLN A 148 34.71 14.98 9.97
CA GLN A 148 35.10 15.71 8.76
C GLN A 148 35.79 14.73 7.80
N GLY A 149 35.07 14.34 6.73
CA GLY A 149 35.62 13.49 5.69
C GLY A 149 36.60 14.30 4.80
N PRO A 150 37.43 13.63 4.00
CA PRO A 150 38.42 14.29 3.13
C PRO A 150 37.82 15.25 2.09
N TRP A 151 36.51 15.26 1.91
CA TRP A 151 35.78 16.21 1.03
C TRP A 151 35.48 17.58 1.66
N SER A 152 35.72 17.77 2.96
CA SER A 152 35.54 19.09 3.62
C SER A 152 36.55 20.16 3.14
N ALA A 153 37.54 19.76 2.38
CA ALA A 153 38.56 20.66 1.80
C ALA A 153 38.10 21.27 0.44
N PHE A 154 36.91 20.91 -0.08
CA PHE A 154 36.42 21.38 -1.38
C PHE A 154 35.23 22.37 -1.29
N MET A 155 34.91 22.90 -0.10
CA MET A 155 33.95 23.99 0.07
C MET A 155 34.64 25.26 0.53
#